data_bc0876e7228aea4936e69ae2c47f339a
#
_entry.id   bc0876e7228aea4936e69ae2c47f339a
#
_cell.length_a   1.000
_cell.length_b   1.000
_cell.length_c   1.000
_cell.angle_alpha   90.00
_cell.angle_beta   90.00
_cell.angle_gamma   90.00
#
_symmetry.space_group_name_H-M   'P 1'
#
loop_
_entity.id
_entity.type
_entity.pdbx_description
1 polymer ?
#
loop_
_entity_poly.entity_id
_entity_poly.type
_entity_poly.pdbx_seq_one_letter_code
_entity_poly.pdbx_strand_id
1 'polypeptide(L)'
;MNKMNIKKVGYVFGTFDPLHIGHISIATQALNDKIVDKVIFIPTKQNPWKKKANDFNIRCEMLYKTLKNIDNIFFNDIENSVDTQFTFDVLEAIEEELKQLNRKWKICILTTQETYDEIPKWYKGKEILEKYEIHVVNMPIKIHSTDVRNMIKDNKNPYPYITKEVYDIIKEKGLYGITSDE
;
A
#
# COMPACT_ATOMS: atom_id res chain seq x y z
N MET A 1 6.95 -36.00 9.23
CA MET A 1 6.12 -34.88 9.73
C MET A 1 6.31 -33.72 8.78
N ASN A 2 5.33 -33.47 7.91
CA ASN A 2 5.34 -32.28 7.04
C ASN A 2 5.26 -31.05 7.96
N LYS A 3 6.34 -30.27 8.09
CA LYS A 3 6.25 -28.92 8.61
C LYS A 3 5.26 -28.18 7.72
N MET A 4 4.05 -27.90 8.23
CA MET A 4 3.13 -27.00 7.54
C MET A 4 3.89 -25.69 7.33
N ASN A 5 4.21 -25.41 6.07
CA ASN A 5 4.91 -24.18 5.70
C ASN A 5 3.95 -23.01 6.00
N ILE A 6 4.18 -22.36 7.14
CA ILE A 6 3.39 -21.17 7.52
C ILE A 6 3.76 -20.10 6.50
N LYS A 7 2.79 -19.70 5.69
CA LYS A 7 2.99 -18.60 4.73
C LYS A 7 3.18 -17.30 5.50
N LYS A 8 4.16 -16.53 5.05
CA LYS A 8 4.41 -15.18 5.53
C LYS A 8 3.87 -14.19 4.50
N VAL A 9 3.01 -13.29 4.94
CA VAL A 9 2.36 -12.33 4.07
C VAL A 9 2.80 -10.93 4.45
N GLY A 10 3.30 -10.19 3.47
CA GLY A 10 3.68 -8.80 3.59
C GLY A 10 2.46 -7.89 3.42
N TYR A 11 2.31 -6.90 4.27
CA TYR A 11 1.28 -5.88 4.18
C TYR A 11 1.91 -4.51 4.00
N VAL A 12 1.50 -3.81 2.94
CA VAL A 12 1.95 -2.44 2.62
C VAL A 12 0.78 -1.51 2.85
N PHE A 13 0.86 -0.70 3.89
CA PHE A 13 -0.15 0.32 4.21
C PHE A 13 0.20 1.64 3.52
N GLY A 14 -0.78 2.30 2.95
CA GLY A 14 -0.54 3.59 2.31
C GLY A 14 -1.80 4.25 1.76
N THR A 15 -1.69 5.54 1.48
CA THR A 15 -2.78 6.30 0.85
C THR A 15 -2.89 5.99 -0.64
N PHE A 16 -1.75 5.75 -1.32
CA PHE A 16 -1.65 5.46 -2.76
C PHE A 16 -2.38 6.49 -3.65
N ASP A 17 -2.04 7.74 -3.45
CA ASP A 17 -2.68 8.89 -4.12
C ASP A 17 -1.68 9.74 -4.94
N PRO A 18 -1.24 9.24 -6.13
CA PRO A 18 -1.53 7.94 -6.73
C PRO A 18 -0.58 6.81 -6.28
N LEU A 19 -0.93 5.57 -6.66
CA LEU A 19 -0.01 4.45 -6.67
C LEU A 19 1.15 4.75 -7.64
N HIS A 20 2.39 4.41 -7.25
CA HIS A 20 3.59 4.62 -8.06
C HIS A 20 4.60 3.47 -7.90
N ILE A 21 5.60 3.43 -8.77
CA ILE A 21 6.60 2.34 -8.81
C ILE A 21 7.37 2.19 -7.50
N GLY A 22 7.55 3.25 -6.71
CA GLY A 22 8.15 3.17 -5.38
C GLY A 22 7.38 2.23 -4.45
N HIS A 23 6.04 2.28 -4.47
CA HIS A 23 5.21 1.35 -3.69
C HIS A 23 5.35 -0.09 -4.21
N ILE A 24 5.33 -0.28 -5.54
CA ILE A 24 5.45 -1.60 -6.16
C ILE A 24 6.83 -2.20 -5.87
N SER A 25 7.89 -1.39 -5.84
CA SER A 25 9.25 -1.85 -5.57
C SER A 25 9.41 -2.41 -4.15
N ILE A 26 8.69 -1.89 -3.16
CA ILE A 26 8.65 -2.48 -1.80
C ILE A 26 8.17 -3.93 -1.87
N ALA A 27 7.07 -4.18 -2.57
CA ALA A 27 6.49 -5.50 -2.69
C ALA A 27 7.39 -6.45 -3.48
N THR A 28 7.88 -6.02 -4.65
CA THR A 28 8.71 -6.85 -5.53
C THR A 28 10.04 -7.20 -4.87
N GLN A 29 10.67 -6.27 -4.16
CA GLN A 29 11.92 -6.56 -3.44
C GLN A 29 11.69 -7.58 -2.32
N ALA A 30 10.65 -7.40 -1.49
CA ALA A 30 10.38 -8.32 -0.40
C ALA A 30 10.06 -9.75 -0.89
N LEU A 31 9.43 -9.90 -2.08
CA LEU A 31 9.20 -11.19 -2.73
C LEU A 31 10.50 -11.78 -3.28
N ASN A 32 11.32 -11.00 -3.99
CA ASN A 32 12.59 -11.44 -4.57
C ASN A 32 13.58 -11.90 -3.50
N ASP A 33 13.64 -11.17 -2.39
CA ASP A 33 14.51 -11.50 -1.24
C ASP A 33 13.92 -12.62 -0.37
N LYS A 34 12.75 -13.18 -0.75
CA LYS A 34 12.06 -14.25 -0.02
C LYS A 34 11.73 -13.89 1.42
N ILE A 35 11.54 -12.62 1.71
CA ILE A 35 11.11 -12.14 3.03
C ILE A 35 9.66 -12.56 3.29
N VAL A 36 8.84 -12.53 2.26
CA VAL A 36 7.42 -12.92 2.29
C VAL A 36 7.05 -13.75 1.06
N ASP A 37 5.97 -14.54 1.16
CA ASP A 37 5.45 -15.36 0.06
C ASP A 37 4.45 -14.62 -0.81
N LYS A 38 3.79 -13.61 -0.24
CA LYS A 38 2.79 -12.75 -0.90
C LYS A 38 2.83 -11.35 -0.32
N VAL A 39 2.35 -10.39 -1.08
CA VAL A 39 2.17 -9.01 -0.61
C VAL A 39 0.73 -8.56 -0.84
N ILE A 40 0.17 -7.88 0.16
CA ILE A 40 -1.16 -7.28 0.10
C ILE A 40 -1.04 -5.78 0.40
N PHE A 41 -1.48 -4.97 -0.53
CA PHE A 41 -1.59 -3.52 -0.36
C PHE A 41 -2.89 -3.21 0.39
N ILE A 42 -2.80 -2.40 1.44
CA ILE A 42 -3.94 -1.92 2.23
C ILE A 42 -4.07 -0.40 2.03
N PRO A 43 -4.98 0.04 1.15
CA PRO A 43 -5.22 1.47 0.98
C PRO A 43 -5.91 2.04 2.22
N THR A 44 -5.36 3.13 2.79
CA THR A 44 -5.99 3.84 3.89
C THR A 44 -7.18 4.67 3.39
N LYS A 45 -8.35 4.49 4.01
CA LYS A 45 -9.58 5.21 3.66
C LYS A 45 -9.46 6.68 4.00
N GLN A 46 -8.98 6.98 5.20
CA GLN A 46 -8.74 8.34 5.65
C GLN A 46 -7.45 8.37 6.50
N ASN A 47 -6.52 9.23 6.11
CA ASN A 47 -5.32 9.47 6.92
C ASN A 47 -5.52 10.74 7.74
N PRO A 48 -5.58 10.65 9.09
CA PRO A 48 -5.87 11.81 9.95
C PRO A 48 -4.81 12.91 9.85
N TRP A 49 -3.62 12.58 9.36
CA TRP A 49 -2.47 13.49 9.28
C TRP A 49 -2.26 14.10 7.88
N LYS A 50 -3.00 13.66 6.87
CA LYS A 50 -2.85 14.15 5.49
C LYS A 50 -4.05 14.97 5.05
N LYS A 51 -3.80 16.02 4.25
CA LYS A 51 -4.84 16.73 3.52
C LYS A 51 -5.67 15.73 2.74
N LYS A 52 -6.96 16.07 2.50
CA LYS A 52 -7.94 15.23 1.82
C LYS A 52 -7.33 14.55 0.57
N ALA A 53 -7.19 13.24 0.65
CA ALA A 53 -6.81 12.41 -0.48
C ALA A 53 -7.98 12.31 -1.48
N ASN A 54 -7.70 11.88 -2.72
CA ASN A 54 -8.75 11.51 -3.66
C ASN A 54 -9.61 10.38 -3.13
N ASP A 55 -10.78 10.23 -3.72
CA ASP A 55 -11.76 9.22 -3.33
C ASP A 55 -11.13 7.83 -3.17
N PHE A 56 -11.54 7.12 -2.12
CA PHE A 56 -11.00 5.82 -1.78
C PHE A 56 -11.17 4.79 -2.90
N ASN A 57 -12.35 4.79 -3.55
CA ASN A 57 -12.64 3.84 -4.62
C ASN A 57 -11.78 4.08 -5.85
N ILE A 58 -11.48 5.36 -6.17
CA ILE A 58 -10.56 5.69 -7.27
C ILE A 58 -9.16 5.14 -6.98
N ARG A 59 -8.68 5.26 -5.75
CA ARG A 59 -7.37 4.74 -5.35
C ARG A 59 -7.34 3.20 -5.34
N CYS A 60 -8.42 2.55 -4.94
CA CYS A 60 -8.60 1.11 -5.08
C CYS A 60 -8.63 0.68 -6.55
N GLU A 61 -9.26 1.45 -7.44
CA GLU A 61 -9.24 1.18 -8.89
C GLU A 61 -7.82 1.23 -9.45
N MET A 62 -7.01 2.21 -9.05
CA MET A 62 -5.60 2.29 -9.44
C MET A 62 -4.82 1.04 -9.00
N LEU A 63 -5.01 0.61 -7.74
CA LEU A 63 -4.41 -0.62 -7.22
C LEU A 63 -4.85 -1.84 -8.02
N TYR A 64 -6.15 -2.04 -8.21
CA TYR A 64 -6.68 -3.19 -8.94
C TYR A 64 -6.14 -3.27 -10.36
N LYS A 65 -6.25 -2.18 -11.14
CA LYS A 65 -5.81 -2.18 -12.54
C LYS A 65 -4.30 -2.43 -12.68
N THR A 66 -3.50 -1.94 -11.75
CA THR A 66 -2.05 -2.14 -11.76
C THR A 66 -1.65 -3.54 -11.30
N LEU A 67 -2.24 -4.02 -10.20
CA LEU A 67 -1.73 -5.22 -9.53
C LEU A 67 -2.31 -6.53 -10.05
N LYS A 68 -3.47 -6.51 -10.75
CA LYS A 68 -4.18 -7.72 -11.20
C LYS A 68 -3.36 -8.68 -12.06
N ASN A 69 -2.29 -8.20 -12.70
CA ASN A 69 -1.42 -8.99 -13.58
C ASN A 69 -0.02 -9.23 -12.97
N ILE A 70 0.17 -8.93 -11.68
CA ILE A 70 1.44 -9.13 -11.00
C ILE A 70 1.29 -10.30 -10.02
N ASP A 71 2.08 -11.35 -10.24
CA ASP A 71 2.02 -12.55 -9.41
C ASP A 71 2.38 -12.27 -7.95
N ASN A 72 1.62 -12.88 -7.04
CA ASN A 72 1.81 -12.78 -5.59
C ASN A 72 1.68 -11.37 -4.99
N ILE A 73 1.17 -10.40 -5.75
CA ILE A 73 0.85 -9.06 -5.26
C ILE A 73 -0.65 -8.80 -5.41
N PHE A 74 -1.29 -8.40 -4.33
CA PHE A 74 -2.73 -8.18 -4.23
C PHE A 74 -3.01 -6.86 -3.52
N PHE A 75 -4.27 -6.43 -3.49
CA PHE A 75 -4.75 -5.44 -2.54
C PHE A 75 -6.00 -5.95 -1.84
N ASN A 76 -6.29 -5.38 -0.68
CA ASN A 76 -7.50 -5.64 0.09
C ASN A 76 -8.04 -4.30 0.59
N ASP A 77 -9.31 -4.05 0.34
CA ASP A 77 -10.05 -2.84 0.75
C ASP A 77 -10.73 -2.99 2.11
N ILE A 78 -10.13 -3.77 3.01
CA ILE A 78 -10.66 -4.10 4.34
C ILE A 78 -11.14 -2.87 5.11
N GLU A 79 -10.53 -1.70 4.90
CA GLU A 79 -10.97 -0.45 5.53
C GLU A 79 -12.38 0.01 5.11
N ASN A 80 -12.99 -0.60 4.07
CA ASN A 80 -14.40 -0.40 3.79
C ASN A 80 -15.33 -1.09 4.79
N SER A 81 -14.87 -2.18 5.39
CA SER A 81 -15.65 -3.00 6.32
C SER A 81 -15.36 -2.72 7.79
N VAL A 82 -14.29 -1.97 8.09
CA VAL A 82 -13.93 -1.57 9.45
C VAL A 82 -14.14 -0.06 9.62
N ASP A 83 -14.79 0.33 10.73
CA ASP A 83 -15.03 1.74 11.06
C ASP A 83 -13.82 2.28 11.87
N THR A 84 -12.66 2.33 11.20
CA THR A 84 -11.42 2.84 11.79
C THR A 84 -10.56 3.52 10.74
N GLN A 85 -9.67 4.39 11.20
CA GLN A 85 -8.62 5.03 10.39
C GLN A 85 -7.22 4.69 10.91
N PHE A 86 -7.12 3.76 11.86
CA PHE A 86 -5.86 3.45 12.53
C PHE A 86 -5.33 2.09 12.10
N THR A 87 -4.05 2.06 11.70
CA THR A 87 -3.36 0.85 11.25
C THR A 87 -3.43 -0.30 12.25
N PHE A 88 -3.39 -0.01 13.56
CA PHE A 88 -3.50 -1.05 14.59
C PHE A 88 -4.81 -1.81 14.51
N ASP A 89 -5.94 -1.10 14.41
CA ASP A 89 -7.27 -1.71 14.37
C ASP A 89 -7.47 -2.48 13.05
N VAL A 90 -6.92 -1.99 11.94
CA VAL A 90 -6.91 -2.70 10.65
C VAL A 90 -6.12 -4.01 10.75
N LEU A 91 -4.97 -4.00 11.43
CA LEU A 91 -4.17 -5.21 11.66
C LEU A 91 -4.94 -6.24 12.52
N GLU A 92 -5.68 -5.80 13.55
CA GLU A 92 -6.52 -6.69 14.34
C GLU A 92 -7.67 -7.28 13.49
N ALA A 93 -8.29 -6.48 12.61
CA ALA A 93 -9.30 -6.97 11.69
C ALA A 93 -8.75 -8.01 10.70
N ILE A 94 -7.53 -7.80 10.19
CA ILE A 94 -6.83 -8.78 9.34
C ILE A 94 -6.58 -10.09 10.11
N GLU A 95 -6.13 -10.02 11.36
CA GLU A 95 -5.94 -11.21 12.19
C GLU A 95 -7.23 -11.99 12.40
N GLU A 96 -8.32 -11.29 12.64
CA GLU A 96 -9.64 -11.92 12.82
C GLU A 96 -10.12 -12.58 11.52
N GLU A 97 -9.96 -11.92 10.37
CA GLU A 97 -10.26 -12.51 9.07
C GLU A 97 -9.44 -13.79 8.82
N LEU A 98 -8.14 -13.77 9.14
CA LEU A 98 -7.27 -14.93 8.99
C LEU A 98 -7.70 -16.09 9.90
N LYS A 99 -8.16 -15.81 11.13
CA LYS A 99 -8.69 -16.81 12.06
C LYS A 99 -9.98 -17.43 11.52
N GLN A 100 -10.92 -16.60 11.06
CA GLN A 100 -12.21 -17.05 10.49
C GLN A 100 -11.99 -17.94 9.26
N LEU A 101 -10.99 -17.62 8.43
CA LEU A 101 -10.61 -18.41 7.27
C LEU A 101 -9.71 -19.62 7.60
N ASN A 102 -9.45 -19.88 8.89
CA ASN A 102 -8.53 -20.93 9.38
C ASN A 102 -7.15 -20.90 8.69
N ARG A 103 -6.63 -19.69 8.41
CA ARG A 103 -5.34 -19.47 7.76
C ARG A 103 -4.26 -19.16 8.79
N LYS A 104 -3.23 -20.00 8.85
CA LYS A 104 -2.05 -19.81 9.71
C LYS A 104 -0.97 -18.97 9.00
N TRP A 105 -1.32 -17.77 8.59
CA TRP A 105 -0.36 -16.86 7.97
C TRP A 105 0.32 -15.98 9.02
N LYS A 106 1.59 -15.66 8.79
CA LYS A 106 2.30 -14.65 9.59
C LYS A 106 2.17 -13.30 8.90
N ILE A 107 1.77 -12.30 9.67
CA ILE A 107 1.71 -10.91 9.23
C ILE A 107 3.12 -10.31 9.32
N CYS A 108 3.58 -9.69 8.23
CA CYS A 108 4.79 -8.90 8.18
C CYS A 108 4.46 -7.53 7.58
N ILE A 109 4.69 -6.46 8.30
CA ILE A 109 4.50 -5.11 7.77
C ILE A 109 5.73 -4.77 6.93
N LEU A 110 5.51 -4.43 5.65
CA LEU A 110 6.55 -3.96 4.75
C LEU A 110 6.52 -2.44 4.68
N THR A 111 7.63 -1.80 4.91
CA THR A 111 7.68 -0.34 4.99
C THR A 111 9.05 0.22 4.59
N THR A 112 9.15 1.54 4.44
CA THR A 112 10.41 2.24 4.29
C THR A 112 10.96 2.67 5.63
N GLN A 113 12.25 3.04 5.70
CA GLN A 113 12.84 3.57 6.94
C GLN A 113 12.11 4.81 7.44
N GLU A 114 11.76 5.73 6.54
CA GLU A 114 11.01 6.95 6.88
C GLU A 114 9.69 6.63 7.58
N THR A 115 8.93 5.68 7.04
CA THR A 115 7.65 5.27 7.65
C THR A 115 7.86 4.49 8.95
N TYR A 116 8.89 3.63 9.01
CA TYR A 116 9.23 2.91 10.23
C TYR A 116 9.50 3.85 11.40
N ASP A 117 10.25 4.92 11.17
CA ASP A 117 10.59 5.93 12.18
C ASP A 117 9.36 6.71 12.68
N GLU A 118 8.27 6.73 11.91
CA GLU A 118 7.00 7.35 12.29
C GLU A 118 6.06 6.43 13.09
N ILE A 119 6.21 5.10 13.00
CA ILE A 119 5.33 4.14 13.68
C ILE A 119 5.18 4.42 15.18
N PRO A 120 6.22 4.78 15.95
CA PRO A 120 6.08 5.07 17.39
C PRO A 120 5.11 6.21 17.72
N LYS A 121 4.83 7.10 16.73
CA LYS A 121 3.90 8.22 16.88
C LYS A 121 2.46 7.87 16.52
N TRP A 122 2.24 6.69 15.92
CA TRP A 122 0.91 6.25 15.51
C TRP A 122 0.09 5.81 16.73
N TYR A 123 -1.23 5.76 16.52
CA TYR A 123 -2.13 5.15 17.50
C TYR A 123 -1.68 3.72 17.79
N LYS A 124 -1.42 3.41 19.05
CA LYS A 124 -0.86 2.13 19.49
C LYS A 124 0.42 1.71 18.71
N GLY A 125 1.25 2.68 18.33
CA GLY A 125 2.46 2.42 17.55
C GLY A 125 3.46 1.51 18.25
N LYS A 126 3.57 1.59 19.58
CA LYS A 126 4.44 0.70 20.38
C LYS A 126 3.93 -0.74 20.32
N GLU A 127 2.62 -0.94 20.46
CA GLU A 127 1.99 -2.25 20.37
C GLU A 127 2.16 -2.86 18.98
N ILE A 128 2.13 -2.03 17.91
CA ILE A 128 2.45 -2.50 16.56
C ILE A 128 3.87 -3.05 16.50
N LEU A 129 4.85 -2.30 17.03
CA LEU A 129 6.27 -2.71 17.04
C LEU A 129 6.53 -3.97 17.87
N GLU A 130 5.78 -4.17 18.94
CA GLU A 130 5.91 -5.33 19.83
C GLU A 130 5.21 -6.59 19.27
N LYS A 131 4.06 -6.41 18.60
CA LYS A 131 3.18 -7.51 18.19
C LYS A 131 3.48 -8.04 16.79
N TYR A 132 3.91 -7.18 15.87
CA TYR A 132 4.03 -7.53 14.45
C TYR A 132 5.48 -7.50 13.98
N GLU A 133 5.83 -8.43 13.10
CA GLU A 133 7.10 -8.38 12.40
C GLU A 133 7.07 -7.22 11.40
N ILE A 134 8.11 -6.38 11.41
CA ILE A 134 8.26 -5.27 10.48
C ILE A 134 9.55 -5.47 9.69
N HIS A 135 9.43 -5.39 8.38
CA HIS A 135 10.57 -5.43 7.48
C HIS A 135 10.73 -4.10 6.75
N VAL A 136 11.85 -3.46 6.99
CA VAL A 136 12.21 -2.21 6.32
C VAL A 136 12.85 -2.54 4.98
N VAL A 137 12.21 -2.13 3.89
CA VAL A 137 12.71 -2.33 2.53
C VAL A 137 13.55 -1.12 2.12
N ASN A 138 14.77 -1.37 1.69
CA ASN A 138 15.63 -0.32 1.18
C ASN A 138 15.25 -0.03 -0.28
N MET A 139 14.51 1.06 -0.50
CA MET A 139 14.03 1.43 -1.84
C MET A 139 15.14 2.05 -2.68
N PRO A 140 15.43 1.47 -3.86
CA PRO A 140 16.38 2.07 -4.80
C PRO A 140 15.83 3.34 -5.48
N ILE A 141 14.50 3.50 -5.50
CA ILE A 141 13.82 4.62 -6.16
C ILE A 141 13.14 5.47 -5.09
N LYS A 142 13.70 6.64 -4.84
CA LYS A 142 13.10 7.62 -3.92
C LYS A 142 12.09 8.48 -4.70
N ILE A 143 10.82 8.13 -4.60
CA ILE A 143 9.70 8.86 -5.19
C ILE A 143 8.51 8.86 -4.21
N HIS A 144 7.85 9.99 -4.08
CA HIS A 144 6.63 10.12 -3.28
C HIS A 144 5.44 10.45 -4.17
N SER A 145 4.23 10.10 -3.74
CA SER A 145 3.01 10.47 -4.47
C SER A 145 2.89 11.98 -4.68
N THR A 146 3.46 12.78 -3.77
CA THR A 146 3.50 14.25 -3.91
C THR A 146 4.34 14.67 -5.12
N ASP A 147 5.45 14.00 -5.39
CA ASP A 147 6.30 14.31 -6.55
C ASP A 147 5.54 14.01 -7.84
N VAL A 148 4.85 12.87 -7.89
CA VAL A 148 4.02 12.50 -9.05
C VAL A 148 2.90 13.52 -9.28
N ARG A 149 2.19 13.93 -8.22
CA ARG A 149 1.13 14.96 -8.34
C ARG A 149 1.68 16.30 -8.82
N ASN A 150 2.86 16.71 -8.35
CA ASN A 150 3.51 17.94 -8.80
C ASN A 150 3.94 17.84 -10.28
N MET A 151 4.47 16.70 -10.72
CA MET A 151 4.81 16.48 -12.13
C MET A 151 3.57 16.65 -13.02
N ILE A 152 2.44 16.03 -12.64
CA ILE A 152 1.18 16.15 -13.39
C ILE A 152 0.71 17.60 -13.43
N LYS A 153 0.69 18.28 -12.30
CA LYS A 153 0.29 19.68 -12.19
C LYS A 153 1.17 20.61 -13.04
N ASP A 154 2.47 20.29 -13.16
CA ASP A 154 3.44 21.05 -13.95
C ASP A 154 3.47 20.60 -15.42
N ASN A 155 2.54 19.78 -15.89
CA ASN A 155 2.49 19.17 -17.22
C ASN A 155 3.79 18.42 -17.60
N LYS A 156 4.48 17.85 -16.60
CA LYS A 156 5.64 16.98 -16.80
C LYS A 156 5.20 15.53 -16.95
N ASN A 157 5.96 14.76 -17.72
CA ASN A 157 5.66 13.34 -17.97
C ASN A 157 5.85 12.50 -16.69
N PRO A 158 4.80 11.89 -16.11
CA PRO A 158 4.88 11.05 -14.92
C PRO A 158 5.20 9.57 -15.22
N TYR A 159 5.24 9.16 -16.48
CA TYR A 159 5.39 7.74 -16.89
C TYR A 159 6.58 6.98 -16.32
N PRO A 160 7.73 7.58 -16.00
CA PRO A 160 8.77 6.83 -15.32
C PRO A 160 8.36 6.31 -13.94
N TYR A 161 7.29 6.89 -13.34
CA TYR A 161 6.93 6.64 -11.95
C TYR A 161 5.55 6.01 -11.74
N ILE A 162 4.68 6.05 -12.74
CA ILE A 162 3.33 5.45 -12.68
C ILE A 162 3.08 4.58 -13.91
N THR A 163 2.18 3.60 -13.75
CA THR A 163 1.77 2.77 -14.89
C THR A 163 0.79 3.51 -15.80
N LYS A 164 0.64 2.99 -17.01
CA LYS A 164 -0.34 3.53 -17.97
C LYS A 164 -1.76 3.51 -17.39
N GLU A 165 -2.12 2.43 -16.70
CA GLU A 165 -3.45 2.26 -16.09
C GLU A 165 -3.73 3.35 -15.05
N VAL A 166 -2.74 3.70 -14.22
CA VAL A 166 -2.86 4.79 -13.25
C VAL A 166 -3.02 6.12 -13.97
N TYR A 167 -2.22 6.37 -15.00
CA TYR A 167 -2.29 7.61 -15.75
C TYR A 167 -3.63 7.78 -16.48
N ASP A 168 -4.15 6.70 -17.07
CA ASP A 168 -5.45 6.72 -17.75
C ASP A 168 -6.58 7.09 -16.76
N ILE A 169 -6.56 6.54 -15.54
CA ILE A 169 -7.52 6.91 -14.48
C ILE A 169 -7.37 8.41 -14.12
N ILE A 170 -6.15 8.89 -13.96
CA ILE A 170 -5.88 10.29 -13.63
C ILE A 170 -6.48 11.22 -14.70
N LYS A 171 -6.29 10.90 -15.97
CA LYS A 171 -6.86 11.66 -17.10
C LYS A 171 -8.39 11.57 -17.11
N GLU A 172 -8.94 10.37 -17.05
CA GLU A 172 -10.38 10.13 -17.09
C GLU A 172 -11.13 10.88 -15.98
N LYS A 173 -10.54 10.91 -14.78
CA LYS A 173 -11.16 11.54 -13.61
C LYS A 173 -10.74 13.02 -13.40
N GLY A 174 -9.87 13.57 -14.25
CA GLY A 174 -9.39 14.96 -14.13
C GLY A 174 -8.63 15.22 -12.81
N LEU A 175 -7.79 14.27 -12.36
CA LEU A 175 -7.14 14.37 -11.06
C LEU A 175 -5.87 15.22 -11.13
N TYR A 176 -5.48 15.76 -9.98
CA TYR A 176 -4.22 16.50 -9.75
C TYR A 176 -4.04 17.74 -10.65
N GLY A 177 -5.14 18.28 -11.17
CA GLY A 177 -5.11 19.48 -12.02
C GLY A 177 -4.67 19.20 -13.46
N ILE A 178 -4.75 17.92 -13.90
CA ILE A 178 -4.58 17.62 -15.33
C ILE A 178 -5.73 18.26 -16.09
N THR A 179 -5.40 19.10 -17.06
CA THR A 179 -6.38 19.61 -18.01
C THR A 179 -6.63 18.49 -19.03
N SER A 180 -7.89 18.16 -19.21
CA SER A 180 -8.31 17.28 -20.31
C SER A 180 -8.18 18.08 -21.61
N ASP A 181 -6.97 18.25 -22.09
CA ASP A 181 -6.75 18.80 -23.41
C ASP A 181 -6.84 17.67 -24.42
N GLU A 182 -7.89 17.76 -25.22
CA GLU A 182 -8.16 17.29 -26.59
C GLU A 182 -7.81 15.84 -26.95
#